data_457918bd37d7195b06929753fac5a456
#
_entry.id   457918bd37d7195b06929753fac5a456
#
_cell.length_a   1.000
_cell.length_b   1.000
_cell.length_c   1.000
_cell.angle_alpha   90.00
_cell.angle_beta   90.00
_cell.angle_gamma   90.00
#
_symmetry.space_group_name_H-M   'P 1'
#
loop_
_entity.id
_entity.type
_entity.pdbx_description
1 polymer ?
#
loop_
_entity_poly.entity_id
_entity_poly.type
_entity_poly.pdbx_seq_one_letter_code
_entity_poly.pdbx_strand_id
1 'polypeptide(L)'
;MTKKRAVKERLILRNPTEDCIAPKVQKFEMQILQPEHIKTYLDAAEKRGLLPMFYLELVSGLRKGELTALLWSDLDITNRTISVSKQYVKNPNGELTLSRPKTETSVRKVSIPQEAVDLLVAEHKKHPNNPYMFPSPVTGEMYYPDSIVNLHKKILKDAGLPHIRFHDLRHTFATLALQNGMDVKTVSSMLGHYDAGSTLRTYTHATRQKQDEAAQTMGSFMAQVM
;
A
#
# COMPACT_ATOMS: atom_id res chain seq x y z
N MET A 1 -12.84 -0.60 24.72
CA MET A 1 -13.52 -1.81 25.25
C MET A 1 -14.68 -2.17 24.33
N THR A 2 -14.84 -3.45 23.93
CA THR A 2 -15.97 -3.84 23.07
C THR A 2 -17.22 -4.11 23.92
N LYS A 3 -18.43 -3.87 23.36
CA LYS A 3 -19.69 -4.12 24.08
C LYS A 3 -19.84 -5.59 24.53
N LYS A 4 -19.33 -6.55 23.73
CA LYS A 4 -19.27 -7.98 24.11
C LYS A 4 -18.42 -8.21 25.37
N ARG A 5 -17.28 -7.50 25.49
CA ARG A 5 -16.41 -7.58 26.66
C ARG A 5 -17.07 -6.97 27.89
N ALA A 6 -17.81 -5.86 27.73
CA ALA A 6 -18.57 -5.22 28.82
C ALA A 6 -19.66 -6.14 29.40
N VAL A 7 -20.35 -6.93 28.56
CA VAL A 7 -21.29 -7.96 29.02
C VAL A 7 -20.56 -9.07 29.78
N LYS A 8 -19.45 -9.57 29.22
CA LYS A 8 -18.63 -10.63 29.85
C LYS A 8 -18.09 -10.19 31.22
N GLU A 9 -17.71 -8.94 31.34
CA GLU A 9 -17.21 -8.33 32.58
C GLU A 9 -18.34 -7.83 33.49
N ARG A 10 -19.62 -8.13 33.14
CA ARG A 10 -20.84 -7.74 33.90
C ARG A 10 -21.00 -6.24 34.14
N LEU A 11 -20.40 -5.40 33.30
CA LEU A 11 -20.54 -3.95 33.34
C LEU A 11 -21.86 -3.48 32.72
N ILE A 12 -22.47 -4.28 31.86
CA ILE A 12 -23.82 -4.12 31.30
C ILE A 12 -24.51 -5.48 31.27
N LEU A 13 -25.83 -5.50 31.49
CA LEU A 13 -26.63 -6.72 31.54
C LEU A 13 -26.76 -7.41 30.17
N ARG A 14 -26.87 -6.62 29.09
CA ARG A 14 -26.96 -7.13 27.72
C ARG A 14 -26.25 -6.17 26.76
N ASN A 15 -25.91 -6.68 25.59
CA ASN A 15 -25.33 -5.85 24.54
C ASN A 15 -26.48 -5.06 23.85
N PRO A 16 -26.55 -3.72 23.96
CA PRO A 16 -27.66 -2.91 23.40
C PRO A 16 -27.67 -2.88 21.85
N THR A 17 -26.66 -3.47 21.19
CA THR A 17 -26.62 -3.54 19.72
C THR A 17 -26.94 -4.94 19.17
N GLU A 18 -27.38 -5.87 20.02
CA GLU A 18 -27.65 -7.25 19.60
C GLU A 18 -28.88 -7.32 18.67
N ASP A 19 -29.89 -6.47 18.94
CA ASP A 19 -31.10 -6.38 18.14
C ASP A 19 -31.04 -5.28 17.05
N CYS A 20 -29.88 -4.63 16.86
CA CYS A 20 -29.74 -3.60 15.84
C CYS A 20 -29.44 -4.21 14.48
N ILE A 21 -30.26 -3.91 13.48
CA ILE A 21 -29.99 -4.23 12.08
C ILE A 21 -28.93 -3.24 11.57
N ALA A 22 -27.73 -3.73 11.29
CA ALA A 22 -26.70 -2.90 10.71
C ALA A 22 -27.13 -2.39 9.32
N PRO A 23 -26.93 -1.09 9.00
CA PRO A 23 -27.18 -0.60 7.65
C PRO A 23 -26.43 -1.42 6.62
N LYS A 24 -27.05 -1.68 5.47
CA LYS A 24 -26.35 -2.34 4.35
C LYS A 24 -25.19 -1.47 3.92
N VAL A 25 -23.99 -1.98 4.07
CA VAL A 25 -22.78 -1.32 3.56
C VAL A 25 -22.81 -1.44 2.04
N GLN A 26 -22.90 -0.32 1.33
CA GLN A 26 -22.69 -0.31 -0.10
C GLN A 26 -21.25 -0.75 -0.36
N LYS A 27 -21.05 -1.80 -1.14
CA LYS A 27 -19.72 -2.22 -1.57
C LYS A 27 -19.15 -1.10 -2.44
N PHE A 28 -18.10 -0.47 -1.96
CA PHE A 28 -17.35 0.50 -2.75
C PHE A 28 -16.54 -0.29 -3.78
N GLU A 29 -16.75 0.01 -5.05
CA GLU A 29 -15.89 -0.56 -6.11
C GLU A 29 -14.49 0.03 -5.99
N MET A 30 -13.50 -0.87 -5.90
CA MET A 30 -12.09 -0.49 -5.88
C MET A 30 -11.73 0.13 -7.22
N GLN A 31 -11.23 1.36 -7.17
CA GLN A 31 -10.65 2.00 -8.32
C GLN A 31 -9.14 1.81 -8.27
N ILE A 32 -8.53 1.50 -9.41
CA ILE A 32 -7.09 1.40 -9.56
C ILE A 32 -6.61 2.40 -10.59
N LEU A 33 -5.36 2.82 -10.46
CA LEU A 33 -4.68 3.54 -11.52
C LEU A 33 -4.42 2.59 -12.68
N GLN A 34 -5.03 2.84 -13.82
CA GLN A 34 -4.91 1.97 -14.99
C GLN A 34 -3.48 1.98 -15.53
N PRO A 35 -2.97 0.87 -16.10
CA PRO A 35 -1.59 0.76 -16.60
C PRO A 35 -1.19 1.90 -17.53
N GLU A 36 -2.08 2.29 -18.44
CA GLU A 36 -1.88 3.38 -19.41
C GLU A 36 -1.74 4.76 -18.77
N HIS A 37 -2.24 4.94 -17.54
CA HIS A 37 -2.17 6.19 -16.79
C HIS A 37 -0.95 6.31 -15.88
N ILE A 38 -0.22 5.21 -15.63
CA ILE A 38 0.90 5.18 -14.68
C ILE A 38 1.99 6.18 -15.10
N LYS A 39 2.37 6.17 -16.38
CA LYS A 39 3.39 7.09 -16.88
C LYS A 39 2.97 8.54 -16.66
N THR A 40 1.76 8.92 -17.07
CA THR A 40 1.24 10.29 -16.93
C THR A 40 1.18 10.72 -15.45
N TYR A 41 0.81 9.80 -14.55
CA TYR A 41 0.81 10.03 -13.11
C TYR A 41 2.22 10.29 -12.56
N LEU A 42 3.21 9.45 -12.95
CA LEU A 42 4.59 9.59 -12.51
C LEU A 42 5.27 10.83 -13.08
N ASP A 43 5.02 11.19 -14.35
CA ASP A 43 5.49 12.44 -14.96
C ASP A 43 4.96 13.67 -14.21
N ALA A 44 3.71 13.64 -13.74
CA ALA A 44 3.15 14.71 -12.91
C ALA A 44 3.75 14.74 -11.49
N ALA A 45 4.06 13.56 -10.92
CA ALA A 45 4.77 13.46 -9.65
C ALA A 45 6.19 14.01 -9.75
N GLU A 46 6.89 13.74 -10.85
CA GLU A 46 8.25 14.24 -11.12
C GLU A 46 8.30 15.78 -11.18
N LYS A 47 7.36 16.40 -11.91
CA LYS A 47 7.24 17.87 -11.99
C LYS A 47 7.05 18.53 -10.62
N ARG A 48 6.56 17.77 -9.62
CA ARG A 48 6.42 18.22 -8.24
C ARG A 48 7.58 17.84 -7.33
N GLY A 49 8.61 17.15 -7.87
CA GLY A 49 9.73 16.63 -7.08
C GLY A 49 9.33 15.46 -6.16
N LEU A 50 8.27 14.74 -6.50
CA LEU A 50 7.68 13.67 -5.66
C LEU A 50 7.81 12.29 -6.30
N LEU A 51 8.51 12.18 -7.44
CA LEU A 51 8.66 10.92 -8.18
C LEU A 51 9.18 9.78 -7.29
N PRO A 52 10.25 9.94 -6.47
CA PRO A 52 10.77 8.82 -5.68
C PRO A 52 9.76 8.25 -4.70
N MET A 53 8.97 9.12 -4.05
CA MET A 53 7.94 8.72 -3.07
C MET A 53 6.82 7.93 -3.74
N PHE A 54 6.24 8.45 -4.82
CA PHE A 54 5.08 7.82 -5.46
C PHE A 54 5.46 6.64 -6.34
N TYR A 55 6.68 6.63 -6.88
CA TYR A 55 7.23 5.44 -7.53
C TYR A 55 7.39 4.29 -6.53
N LEU A 56 8.01 4.57 -5.36
CA LEU A 56 8.14 3.58 -4.30
C LEU A 56 6.79 3.03 -3.86
N GLU A 57 5.77 3.89 -3.70
CA GLU A 57 4.42 3.48 -3.33
C GLU A 57 3.84 2.49 -4.36
N LEU A 58 3.97 2.79 -5.66
CA LEU A 58 3.45 1.96 -6.75
C LEU A 58 4.16 0.61 -6.91
N VAL A 59 5.43 0.49 -6.49
CA VAL A 59 6.19 -0.78 -6.62
C VAL A 59 6.24 -1.58 -5.31
N SER A 60 5.78 -1.03 -4.20
CA SER A 60 5.83 -1.68 -2.88
C SER A 60 4.48 -1.84 -2.19
N GLY A 61 3.50 -1.03 -2.56
CA GLY A 61 2.17 -1.02 -1.97
C GLY A 61 2.15 -0.75 -0.47
N LEU A 62 3.03 0.11 0.03
CA LEU A 62 3.12 0.48 1.44
C LEU A 62 1.84 1.18 1.92
N ARG A 63 1.53 1.09 3.21
CA ARG A 63 0.49 1.94 3.79
C ARG A 63 1.01 3.37 3.95
N LYS A 64 0.14 4.38 3.85
CA LYS A 64 0.55 5.80 3.97
C LYS A 64 1.39 6.08 5.23
N GLY A 65 1.03 5.48 6.36
CA GLY A 65 1.78 5.64 7.61
C GLY A 65 3.10 4.89 7.64
N GLU A 66 3.25 3.81 6.87
CA GLU A 66 4.52 3.11 6.67
C GLU A 66 5.44 3.94 5.78
N LEU A 67 4.93 4.42 4.63
CA LEU A 67 5.67 5.23 3.68
C LEU A 67 6.25 6.50 4.31
N THR A 68 5.43 7.23 5.09
CA THR A 68 5.88 8.46 5.77
C THR A 68 6.83 8.21 6.94
N ALA A 69 6.86 7.00 7.49
CA ALA A 69 7.72 6.64 8.60
C ALA A 69 9.11 6.11 8.16
N LEU A 70 9.37 6.00 6.85
CA LEU A 70 10.63 5.48 6.34
C LEU A 70 11.79 6.40 6.66
N LEU A 71 12.89 5.79 7.12
CA LEU A 71 14.19 6.42 7.29
C LEU A 71 15.18 5.87 6.26
N TRP A 72 16.26 6.58 6.01
CA TRP A 72 17.34 6.08 5.14
C TRP A 72 17.97 4.78 5.67
N SER A 73 17.98 4.59 6.99
CA SER A 73 18.43 3.35 7.63
C SER A 73 17.52 2.13 7.36
N ASP A 74 16.32 2.34 6.83
CA ASP A 74 15.42 1.25 6.46
C ASP A 74 15.69 0.71 5.04
N LEU A 75 16.51 1.41 4.23
CA LEU A 75 16.90 1.03 2.89
C LEU A 75 18.18 0.20 2.90
N ASP A 76 18.13 -1.01 2.39
CA ASP A 76 19.28 -1.84 2.06
C ASP A 76 19.52 -1.77 0.55
N ILE A 77 20.47 -0.95 0.14
CA ILE A 77 20.82 -0.71 -1.27
C ILE A 77 21.34 -1.99 -1.92
N THR A 78 22.18 -2.75 -1.19
CA THR A 78 22.83 -3.97 -1.73
C THR A 78 21.81 -5.06 -2.01
N ASN A 79 20.88 -5.29 -1.08
CA ASN A 79 19.84 -6.30 -1.23
C ASN A 79 18.57 -5.74 -1.90
N ARG A 80 18.51 -4.45 -2.18
CA ARG A 80 17.35 -3.76 -2.78
C ARG A 80 16.06 -4.02 -1.99
N THR A 81 16.13 -3.79 -0.67
CA THR A 81 14.98 -4.03 0.21
C THR A 81 14.70 -2.83 1.09
N ILE A 82 13.41 -2.63 1.40
CA ILE A 82 12.92 -1.69 2.42
C ILE A 82 12.44 -2.48 3.63
N SER A 83 12.94 -2.12 4.81
CA SER A 83 12.51 -2.67 6.09
C SER A 83 11.30 -1.89 6.61
N VAL A 84 10.14 -2.55 6.66
CA VAL A 84 8.89 -1.95 7.18
C VAL A 84 8.68 -2.46 8.60
N SER A 85 9.10 -1.68 9.59
CA SER A 85 9.04 -2.05 11.02
C SER A 85 8.26 -1.05 11.88
N LYS A 86 7.80 0.05 11.27
CA LYS A 86 7.12 1.15 11.96
C LYS A 86 6.11 1.85 11.05
N GLN A 87 5.19 2.54 11.67
CA GLN A 87 4.20 3.36 10.97
C GLN A 87 3.77 4.54 11.83
N TYR A 88 3.38 5.63 11.19
CA TYR A 88 2.70 6.72 11.87
C TYR A 88 1.20 6.46 11.95
N VAL A 89 0.65 6.59 13.15
CA VAL A 89 -0.78 6.44 13.44
C VAL A 89 -1.29 7.71 14.11
N LYS A 90 -2.44 8.18 13.66
CA LYS A 90 -3.13 9.29 14.29
C LYS A 90 -3.97 8.77 15.46
N ASN A 91 -3.68 9.25 16.65
CA ASN A 91 -4.46 8.95 17.84
C ASN A 91 -5.83 9.67 17.83
N PRO A 92 -6.79 9.24 18.66
CA PRO A 92 -8.10 9.91 18.75
C PRO A 92 -8.04 11.39 19.09
N ASN A 93 -7.02 11.84 19.82
CA ASN A 93 -6.75 13.26 20.14
C ASN A 93 -6.11 14.05 18.99
N GLY A 94 -5.84 13.40 17.85
CA GLY A 94 -5.27 14.02 16.67
C GLY A 94 -3.73 14.00 16.58
N GLU A 95 -3.04 13.58 17.63
CA GLU A 95 -1.59 13.47 17.65
C GLU A 95 -1.08 12.30 16.81
N LEU A 96 0.06 12.50 16.15
CA LEU A 96 0.77 11.43 15.46
C LEU A 96 1.71 10.74 16.42
N THR A 97 1.60 9.42 16.48
CA THR A 97 2.54 8.57 17.21
C THR A 97 3.18 7.57 16.27
N LEU A 98 4.48 7.40 16.43
CA LEU A 98 5.21 6.32 15.81
C LEU A 98 4.84 5.02 16.54
N SER A 99 4.25 4.08 15.84
CA SER A 99 3.81 2.80 16.39
C SER A 99 4.51 1.66 15.67
N ARG A 100 4.88 0.64 16.42
CA ARG A 100 5.17 -0.65 15.81
C ARG A 100 3.87 -1.25 15.26
N PRO A 101 3.93 -1.98 14.13
CA PRO A 101 2.78 -2.69 13.63
C PRO A 101 2.19 -3.62 14.69
N LYS A 102 0.86 -3.75 14.71
CA LYS A 102 0.14 -4.54 15.74
C LYS A 102 0.43 -6.05 15.71
N THR A 103 0.97 -6.56 14.60
CA THR A 103 1.27 -7.98 14.42
C THR A 103 2.71 -8.16 13.94
N GLU A 104 3.37 -9.22 14.34
CA GLU A 104 4.71 -9.58 13.88
C GLU A 104 4.78 -9.73 12.36
N THR A 105 3.72 -10.23 11.72
CA THR A 105 3.60 -10.35 10.27
C THR A 105 3.59 -9.00 9.53
N SER A 106 3.37 -7.91 10.23
CA SER A 106 3.43 -6.56 9.65
C SER A 106 4.86 -6.01 9.60
N VAL A 107 5.80 -6.58 10.38
CA VAL A 107 7.23 -6.31 10.25
C VAL A 107 7.75 -7.18 9.11
N ARG A 108 8.21 -6.54 8.05
CA ARG A 108 8.61 -7.24 6.82
C ARG A 108 9.70 -6.49 6.07
N LYS A 109 10.41 -7.22 5.22
CA LYS A 109 11.27 -6.63 4.18
C LYS A 109 10.55 -6.73 2.85
N VAL A 110 10.51 -5.63 2.12
CA VAL A 110 9.89 -5.53 0.79
C VAL A 110 10.99 -5.33 -0.23
N SER A 111 11.12 -6.24 -1.18
CA SER A 111 12.05 -6.09 -2.32
C SER A 111 11.53 -5.02 -3.26
N ILE A 112 12.43 -4.19 -3.75
CA ILE A 112 12.13 -3.10 -4.68
C ILE A 112 13.02 -3.22 -5.93
N PRO A 113 12.56 -2.76 -7.10
CA PRO A 113 13.35 -2.79 -8.32
C PRO A 113 14.54 -1.82 -8.25
N GLN A 114 15.56 -2.04 -9.11
CA GLN A 114 16.76 -1.22 -9.12
C GLN A 114 16.45 0.25 -9.40
N GLU A 115 15.50 0.52 -10.27
CA GLU A 115 15.06 1.88 -10.60
C GLU A 115 14.55 2.64 -9.38
N ALA A 116 13.86 1.95 -8.47
CA ALA A 116 13.42 2.55 -7.20
C ALA A 116 14.62 2.91 -6.32
N VAL A 117 15.63 2.02 -6.24
CA VAL A 117 16.88 2.28 -5.49
C VAL A 117 17.59 3.49 -6.06
N ASP A 118 17.72 3.58 -7.38
CA ASP A 118 18.41 4.70 -8.06
C ASP A 118 17.70 6.03 -7.80
N LEU A 119 16.38 6.06 -7.87
CA LEU A 119 15.57 7.24 -7.52
C LEU A 119 15.75 7.64 -6.05
N LEU A 120 15.76 6.68 -5.13
CA LEU A 120 15.95 6.93 -3.70
C LEU A 120 17.36 7.42 -3.41
N VAL A 121 18.40 6.85 -4.03
CA VAL A 121 19.79 7.30 -3.87
C VAL A 121 19.96 8.74 -4.41
N ALA A 122 19.33 9.06 -5.54
CA ALA A 122 19.32 10.42 -6.08
C ALA A 122 18.59 11.41 -5.14
N GLU A 123 17.51 10.97 -4.51
CA GLU A 123 16.77 11.79 -3.53
C GLU A 123 17.59 12.02 -2.26
N HIS A 124 18.27 10.99 -1.74
CA HIS A 124 19.13 11.11 -0.55
C HIS A 124 20.22 12.18 -0.72
N LYS A 125 20.79 12.30 -1.92
CA LYS A 125 21.82 13.33 -2.20
C LYS A 125 21.30 14.75 -2.03
N LYS A 126 20.00 14.99 -2.13
CA LYS A 126 19.39 16.32 -1.91
C LYS A 126 19.28 16.66 -0.42
N HIS A 127 19.22 15.63 0.46
CA HIS A 127 19.00 15.77 1.90
C HIS A 127 19.94 14.85 2.71
N PRO A 128 21.26 14.90 2.53
CA PRO A 128 22.20 13.88 3.03
C PRO A 128 22.24 13.77 4.56
N ASN A 129 21.90 14.84 5.27
CA ASN A 129 21.92 14.90 6.75
C ASN A 129 20.53 14.68 7.36
N ASN A 130 19.47 14.50 6.55
CA ASN A 130 18.15 14.28 7.07
C ASN A 130 17.90 12.78 7.25
N PRO A 131 17.47 12.30 8.42
CA PRO A 131 17.23 10.88 8.65
C PRO A 131 15.99 10.35 7.90
N TYR A 132 15.03 11.21 7.59
CA TYR A 132 13.80 10.83 6.91
C TYR A 132 14.04 10.60 5.41
N MET A 133 13.47 9.51 4.87
CA MET A 133 13.57 9.21 3.44
C MET A 133 12.82 10.26 2.60
N PHE A 134 11.70 10.74 3.12
CA PHE A 134 10.87 11.76 2.47
C PHE A 134 10.57 12.90 3.46
N PRO A 135 11.50 13.85 3.64
CA PRO A 135 11.28 14.98 4.53
C PRO A 135 10.29 15.98 3.91
N SER A 136 9.46 16.57 4.74
CA SER A 136 8.61 17.69 4.33
C SER A 136 9.48 18.90 4.00
N PRO A 137 9.33 19.54 2.85
CA PRO A 137 10.11 20.72 2.47
C PRO A 137 9.83 21.95 3.37
N VAL A 138 8.74 21.92 4.13
CA VAL A 138 8.34 23.02 5.02
C VAL A 138 8.98 22.88 6.39
N THR A 139 9.03 21.65 6.94
CA THR A 139 9.47 21.43 8.33
C THR A 139 10.82 20.70 8.43
N GLY A 140 11.28 20.06 7.35
CA GLY A 140 12.43 19.14 7.39
C GLY A 140 12.14 17.80 8.10
N GLU A 141 10.98 17.69 8.73
CA GLU A 141 10.49 16.51 9.42
C GLU A 141 9.76 15.58 8.42
N MET A 142 9.30 14.43 8.88
CA MET A 142 8.46 13.56 8.06
C MET A 142 7.21 14.26 7.53
N TYR A 143 6.70 13.83 6.40
CA TYR A 143 5.37 14.24 5.96
C TYR A 143 4.28 13.75 6.92
N TYR A 144 3.38 14.64 7.27
CA TYR A 144 2.13 14.23 7.92
C TYR A 144 1.35 13.31 6.96
N PRO A 145 0.85 12.12 7.40
CA PRO A 145 0.22 11.16 6.49
C PRO A 145 -0.95 11.70 5.67
N ASP A 146 -1.68 12.69 6.19
CA ASP A 146 -2.76 13.30 5.42
C ASP A 146 -2.23 14.32 4.38
N SER A 147 -1.01 14.85 4.56
CA SER A 147 -0.39 15.72 3.56
C SER A 147 -0.07 14.99 2.27
N ILE A 148 0.42 13.74 2.34
CA ILE A 148 0.68 12.94 1.12
C ILE A 148 -0.61 12.60 0.37
N VAL A 149 -1.75 12.47 1.07
CA VAL A 149 -3.07 12.31 0.42
C VAL A 149 -3.42 13.55 -0.40
N ASN A 150 -3.12 14.75 0.12
CA ASN A 150 -3.35 16.00 -0.59
C ASN A 150 -2.39 16.17 -1.77
N LEU A 151 -1.11 15.73 -1.63
CA LEU A 151 -0.15 15.70 -2.74
C LEU A 151 -0.60 14.76 -3.85
N HIS A 152 -1.07 13.57 -3.50
CA HIS A 152 -1.64 12.62 -4.45
C HIS A 152 -2.81 13.23 -5.26
N LYS A 153 -3.76 13.89 -4.57
CA LYS A 153 -4.87 14.60 -5.24
C LYS A 153 -4.39 15.66 -6.24
N LYS A 154 -3.33 16.41 -5.86
CA LYS A 154 -2.73 17.42 -6.75
C LYS A 154 -2.07 16.78 -7.97
N ILE A 155 -1.35 15.66 -7.78
CA ILE A 155 -0.75 14.90 -8.89
C ILE A 155 -1.82 14.42 -9.87
N LEU A 156 -2.90 13.80 -9.37
CA LEU A 156 -4.02 13.37 -10.23
C LEU A 156 -4.63 14.53 -11.02
N LYS A 157 -4.83 15.69 -10.37
CA LYS A 157 -5.35 16.89 -11.02
C LYS A 157 -4.43 17.37 -12.13
N ASP A 158 -3.12 17.46 -11.87
CA ASP A 158 -2.13 17.92 -12.86
C ASP A 158 -1.99 16.94 -14.04
N ALA A 159 -2.16 15.64 -13.75
CA ALA A 159 -2.17 14.59 -14.76
C ALA A 159 -3.47 14.51 -15.58
N GLY A 160 -4.51 15.25 -15.20
CA GLY A 160 -5.83 15.15 -15.83
C GLY A 160 -6.51 13.80 -15.61
N LEU A 161 -6.14 13.08 -14.52
CA LEU A 161 -6.62 11.74 -14.23
C LEU A 161 -7.83 11.76 -13.28
N PRO A 162 -8.72 10.76 -13.36
CA PRO A 162 -9.84 10.63 -12.44
C PRO A 162 -9.35 10.48 -11.00
N HIS A 163 -10.18 10.94 -10.07
CA HIS A 163 -9.85 10.86 -8.64
C HIS A 163 -9.91 9.41 -8.15
N ILE A 164 -8.80 8.93 -7.64
CA ILE A 164 -8.69 7.70 -6.83
C ILE A 164 -8.15 8.06 -5.45
N ARG A 165 -8.42 7.22 -4.44
CA ARG A 165 -7.91 7.45 -3.09
C ARG A 165 -6.42 7.09 -3.03
N PHE A 166 -5.67 7.66 -2.11
CA PHE A 166 -4.27 7.29 -1.90
C PHE A 166 -4.11 5.77 -1.65
N HIS A 167 -5.01 5.16 -0.87
CA HIS A 167 -4.97 3.72 -0.62
C HIS A 167 -5.20 2.87 -1.89
N ASP A 168 -5.81 3.44 -2.91
CA ASP A 168 -6.02 2.73 -4.18
C ASP A 168 -4.71 2.57 -4.99
N LEU A 169 -3.63 3.33 -4.67
CA LEU A 169 -2.29 3.06 -5.22
C LEU A 169 -1.75 1.70 -4.74
N ARG A 170 -2.00 1.35 -3.48
CA ARG A 170 -1.67 0.03 -2.95
C ARG A 170 -2.52 -1.06 -3.60
N HIS A 171 -3.78 -0.78 -3.89
CA HIS A 171 -4.63 -1.69 -4.68
C HIS A 171 -4.13 -1.82 -6.12
N THR A 172 -3.65 -0.72 -6.70
CA THR A 172 -3.00 -0.72 -8.03
C THR A 172 -1.79 -1.65 -8.03
N PHE A 173 -0.85 -1.48 -7.07
CA PHE A 173 0.29 -2.38 -6.93
C PHE A 173 -0.14 -3.84 -6.89
N ALA A 174 -1.07 -4.19 -5.99
CA ALA A 174 -1.49 -5.58 -5.82
C ALA A 174 -2.15 -6.18 -7.06
N THR A 175 -3.02 -5.40 -7.72
CA THR A 175 -3.70 -5.83 -8.95
C THR A 175 -2.70 -6.06 -10.07
N LEU A 176 -1.81 -5.10 -10.32
CA LEU A 176 -0.81 -5.19 -11.38
C LEU A 176 0.20 -6.31 -11.11
N ALA A 177 0.64 -6.49 -9.86
CA ALA A 177 1.53 -7.57 -9.49
C ALA A 177 0.93 -8.94 -9.80
N LEU A 178 -0.33 -9.17 -9.43
CA LEU A 178 -1.05 -10.42 -9.72
C LEU A 178 -1.29 -10.61 -11.22
N GLN A 179 -1.68 -9.57 -11.95
CA GLN A 179 -1.86 -9.62 -13.40
C GLN A 179 -0.56 -9.96 -14.12
N ASN A 180 0.58 -9.43 -13.65
CA ASN A 180 1.90 -9.72 -14.20
C ASN A 180 2.56 -11.01 -13.66
N GLY A 181 1.78 -11.90 -13.04
CA GLY A 181 2.23 -13.26 -12.70
C GLY A 181 2.85 -13.43 -11.33
N MET A 182 2.89 -12.38 -10.50
CA MET A 182 3.34 -12.56 -9.12
C MET A 182 2.33 -13.41 -8.35
N ASP A 183 2.81 -14.38 -7.58
CA ASP A 183 1.92 -15.24 -6.80
C ASP A 183 1.27 -14.49 -5.62
N VAL A 184 0.07 -14.95 -5.23
CA VAL A 184 -0.76 -14.31 -4.18
C VAL A 184 -0.05 -14.26 -2.83
N LYS A 185 0.75 -15.27 -2.49
CA LYS A 185 1.47 -15.35 -1.21
C LYS A 185 2.56 -14.29 -1.14
N THR A 186 3.32 -14.11 -2.23
CA THR A 186 4.34 -13.06 -2.36
C THR A 186 3.70 -11.68 -2.25
N VAL A 187 2.64 -11.40 -3.00
CA VAL A 187 1.92 -10.11 -2.93
C VAL A 187 1.38 -9.87 -1.52
N SER A 188 0.77 -10.88 -0.90
CA SER A 188 0.25 -10.79 0.47
C SER A 188 1.36 -10.49 1.49
N SER A 189 2.53 -11.13 1.34
CA SER A 189 3.71 -10.88 2.18
C SER A 189 4.22 -9.45 2.02
N MET A 190 4.38 -8.96 0.78
CA MET A 190 4.81 -7.58 0.51
C MET A 190 3.84 -6.56 1.11
N LEU A 191 2.54 -6.82 1.01
CA LEU A 191 1.51 -5.98 1.60
C LEU A 191 1.45 -6.07 3.13
N GLY A 192 2.01 -7.10 3.77
CA GLY A 192 1.88 -7.36 5.21
C GLY A 192 0.42 -7.64 5.58
N HIS A 193 -0.26 -8.46 4.80
CA HIS A 193 -1.56 -9.01 5.15
C HIS A 193 -1.37 -10.24 6.05
N TYR A 194 -2.18 -10.32 7.12
CA TYR A 194 -2.15 -11.47 8.03
C TYR A 194 -2.54 -12.78 7.32
N ASP A 195 -3.44 -12.70 6.34
CA ASP A 195 -4.01 -13.84 5.63
C ASP A 195 -4.00 -13.59 4.11
N ALA A 196 -3.39 -14.50 3.36
CA ALA A 196 -3.39 -14.48 1.90
C ALA A 196 -4.82 -14.57 1.30
N GLY A 197 -5.75 -15.20 2.00
CA GLY A 197 -7.16 -15.22 1.62
C GLY A 197 -7.78 -13.83 1.58
N SER A 198 -7.30 -12.88 2.40
CA SER A 198 -7.71 -11.47 2.32
C SER A 198 -7.30 -10.85 0.98
N THR A 199 -6.05 -11.08 0.55
CA THR A 199 -5.55 -10.63 -0.76
C THR A 199 -6.35 -11.28 -1.89
N LEU A 200 -6.56 -12.59 -1.83
CA LEU A 200 -7.32 -13.32 -2.85
C LEU A 200 -8.75 -12.77 -2.99
N ARG A 201 -9.48 -12.63 -1.87
CA ARG A 201 -10.87 -12.10 -1.88
C ARG A 201 -10.95 -10.68 -2.46
N THR A 202 -9.94 -9.87 -2.18
CA THR A 202 -9.90 -8.48 -2.63
C THR A 202 -9.60 -8.37 -4.13
N TYR A 203 -8.76 -9.27 -4.67
CA TYR A 203 -8.26 -9.20 -6.05
C TYR A 203 -8.73 -10.38 -6.93
N THR A 204 -9.92 -10.92 -6.66
CA THR A 204 -10.49 -12.09 -7.37
C THR A 204 -10.55 -11.91 -8.89
N HIS A 205 -10.77 -10.69 -9.39
CA HIS A 205 -10.83 -10.44 -10.84
C HIS A 205 -9.47 -10.68 -11.52
N ALA A 206 -8.36 -10.28 -10.88
CA ALA A 206 -7.01 -10.52 -11.40
C ALA A 206 -6.67 -12.02 -11.45
N THR A 207 -7.20 -12.82 -10.50
CA THR A 207 -6.98 -14.27 -10.47
C THR A 207 -7.81 -15.02 -11.51
N ARG A 208 -8.97 -14.52 -11.93
CA ARG A 208 -9.79 -15.16 -12.96
C ARG A 208 -9.11 -15.14 -14.34
N GLN A 209 -8.53 -14.00 -14.72
CA GLN A 209 -7.73 -13.91 -15.95
C GLN A 209 -6.59 -14.93 -15.95
N LYS A 210 -5.91 -15.13 -14.81
CA LYS A 210 -4.84 -16.13 -14.65
C LYS A 210 -5.34 -17.57 -14.76
N GLN A 211 -6.57 -17.87 -14.35
CA GLN A 211 -7.17 -19.20 -14.56
C GLN A 211 -7.41 -19.48 -16.03
N ASP A 212 -7.87 -18.50 -16.80
CA ASP A 212 -8.07 -18.64 -18.24
C ASP A 212 -6.73 -18.84 -18.98
N GLU A 213 -5.68 -18.08 -18.63
CA GLU A 213 -4.32 -18.26 -19.14
C GLU A 213 -3.75 -19.66 -18.80
N ALA A 214 -3.97 -20.12 -17.56
CA ALA A 214 -3.53 -21.46 -17.13
C ALA A 214 -4.27 -22.58 -17.89
N ALA A 215 -5.56 -22.43 -18.13
CA ALA A 215 -6.33 -23.39 -18.93
C ALA A 215 -5.81 -23.49 -20.38
N GLN A 216 -5.50 -22.34 -21.00
CA GLN A 216 -4.88 -22.32 -22.34
C GLN A 216 -3.50 -22.97 -22.35
N THR A 217 -2.67 -22.69 -21.34
CA THR A 217 -1.35 -23.29 -21.19
C THR A 217 -1.43 -24.81 -21.08
N MET A 218 -2.34 -25.32 -20.23
CA MET A 218 -2.58 -26.75 -20.09
C MET A 218 -3.14 -27.38 -21.38
N GLY A 219 -4.05 -26.70 -22.07
CA GLY A 219 -4.54 -27.15 -23.37
C GLY A 219 -3.44 -27.29 -24.41
N SER A 220 -2.54 -26.29 -24.49
CA SER A 220 -1.39 -26.33 -25.39
C SER A 220 -0.40 -27.45 -25.02
N PHE A 221 -0.14 -27.67 -23.75
CA PHE A 221 0.69 -28.76 -23.27
C PHE A 221 0.11 -30.12 -23.64
N MET A 222 -1.19 -30.34 -23.38
CA MET A 222 -1.85 -31.60 -23.70
C MET A 222 -1.85 -31.88 -25.21
N ALA A 223 -2.02 -30.86 -26.06
CA ALA A 223 -1.97 -31.00 -27.50
C ALA A 223 -0.56 -31.38 -28.04
N GLN A 224 0.51 -31.10 -27.27
CA GLN A 224 1.88 -31.52 -27.65
C GLN A 224 2.21 -32.96 -27.21
N VAL A 225 1.48 -33.50 -26.24
CA VAL A 225 1.74 -34.82 -25.66
C VAL A 225 0.83 -35.90 -26.27
N MET A 226 -0.27 -35.51 -26.90
CA MET A 226 -1.18 -36.40 -27.62
C MET A 226 -0.79 -36.57 -29.07
#